data_240740630024921affb3b3dad0d3cce7
#
_entry.id   240740630024921affb3b3dad0d3cce7
#
_cell.length_a   1.000
_cell.length_b   1.000
_cell.length_c   1.000
_cell.angle_alpha   90.00
_cell.angle_beta   90.00
_cell.angle_gamma   90.00
#
_symmetry.space_group_name_H-M   'P 1'
#
loop_
_entity.id
_entity.type
_entity.pdbx_description
1 polymer ?
#
loop_
_entity_poly.entity_id
_entity_poly.type
_entity_poly.pdbx_seq_one_letter_code
_entity_poly.pdbx_strand_id
1 'polypeptide(L)'
;PEHVGVADAGAAVARLRGAAEAVVAAPDLPAMAGATARLGAACAACHEERGVMVAYAWAALPDDEPALARQMQRHQWAAARLWEGVVGPADELWRTGASTLATLRLDVGSLAAGADAEAVKAALARVRSMATQAGAVKDQASRVALYGELLTTCVGCHAAVRPAARPMP
;
A
#
# COMPACT_ATOMS: atom_id res chain seq x y z
N PRO A 1 -7.95 30.29 -18.39
CA PRO A 1 -7.67 28.89 -18.21
C PRO A 1 -8.25 28.14 -19.39
N GLU A 2 -7.36 27.77 -20.33
CA GLU A 2 -7.72 27.01 -21.50
C GLU A 2 -8.16 25.61 -21.04
N HIS A 3 -9.34 25.19 -21.47
CA HIS A 3 -9.81 23.83 -21.25
C HIS A 3 -8.86 22.85 -21.98
N VAL A 4 -7.99 22.19 -21.24
CA VAL A 4 -7.20 21.08 -21.76
C VAL A 4 -8.19 20.04 -22.30
N GLY A 5 -8.07 19.74 -23.59
CA GLY A 5 -9.11 19.07 -24.36
C GLY A 5 -9.53 17.71 -23.83
N VAL A 6 -10.84 17.48 -23.86
CA VAL A 6 -11.54 16.25 -23.47
C VAL A 6 -11.16 15.06 -24.37
N ALA A 7 -10.50 15.29 -25.51
CA ALA A 7 -10.19 14.26 -26.52
C ALA A 7 -9.26 13.13 -26.02
N ASP A 8 -8.42 13.41 -25.00
CA ASP A 8 -7.45 12.43 -24.49
C ASP A 8 -7.90 11.70 -23.22
N ALA A 9 -9.05 12.05 -22.66
CA ALA A 9 -9.61 11.40 -21.48
C ALA A 9 -10.00 9.93 -21.75
N GLY A 10 -10.39 9.61 -22.99
CA GLY A 10 -10.81 8.27 -23.36
C GLY A 10 -9.74 7.20 -23.16
N ALA A 11 -8.50 7.48 -23.57
CA ALA A 11 -7.38 6.56 -23.39
C ALA A 11 -7.01 6.37 -21.90
N ALA A 12 -6.99 7.44 -21.11
CA ALA A 12 -6.73 7.38 -19.68
C ALA A 12 -7.82 6.57 -18.95
N VAL A 13 -9.10 6.81 -19.28
CA VAL A 13 -10.24 6.05 -18.73
C VAL A 13 -10.16 4.56 -19.12
N ALA A 14 -9.79 4.26 -20.36
CA ALA A 14 -9.63 2.89 -20.82
C ALA A 14 -8.50 2.16 -20.05
N ARG A 15 -7.34 2.81 -19.84
CA ARG A 15 -6.25 2.27 -19.02
C ARG A 15 -6.71 2.00 -17.59
N LEU A 16 -7.40 2.95 -16.98
CA LEU A 16 -7.90 2.83 -15.61
C LEU A 16 -8.90 1.67 -15.49
N ARG A 17 -9.83 1.56 -16.44
CA ARG A 17 -10.81 0.46 -16.49
C ARG A 17 -10.11 -0.89 -16.63
N GLY A 18 -9.18 -1.06 -17.58
CA GLY A 18 -8.43 -2.30 -17.73
C GLY A 18 -7.62 -2.67 -16.50
N ALA A 19 -7.03 -1.67 -15.80
CA ALA A 19 -6.34 -1.91 -14.54
C ALA A 19 -7.29 -2.35 -13.42
N ALA A 20 -8.49 -1.77 -13.33
CA ALA A 20 -9.52 -2.17 -12.37
C ALA A 20 -10.07 -3.58 -12.66
N GLU A 21 -10.32 -3.89 -13.93
CA GLU A 21 -10.74 -5.24 -14.37
C GLU A 21 -9.68 -6.29 -14.00
N ALA A 22 -8.40 -5.96 -14.14
CA ALA A 22 -7.30 -6.84 -13.73
C ALA A 22 -7.27 -7.13 -12.22
N VAL A 23 -7.71 -6.18 -11.37
CA VAL A 23 -7.87 -6.42 -9.93
C VAL A 23 -8.99 -7.42 -9.67
N VAL A 24 -10.13 -7.25 -10.36
CA VAL A 24 -11.30 -8.13 -10.20
C VAL A 24 -11.03 -9.54 -10.73
N ALA A 25 -10.28 -9.65 -11.84
CA ALA A 25 -9.95 -10.91 -12.49
C ALA A 25 -8.75 -11.64 -11.83
N ALA A 26 -8.14 -11.08 -10.81
CA ALA A 26 -6.96 -11.68 -10.18
C ALA A 26 -7.29 -13.04 -9.56
N PRO A 27 -6.53 -14.11 -9.86
CA PRO A 27 -6.84 -15.47 -9.43
C PRO A 27 -6.56 -15.71 -7.94
N ASP A 28 -5.73 -14.88 -7.33
CA ASP A 28 -5.31 -15.00 -5.94
C ASP A 28 -4.94 -13.63 -5.33
N LEU A 29 -4.72 -13.59 -4.02
CA LEU A 29 -4.37 -12.37 -3.30
C LEU A 29 -3.03 -11.75 -3.73
N PRO A 30 -1.95 -12.49 -3.98
CA PRO A 30 -0.72 -11.92 -4.54
C PRO A 30 -0.92 -11.25 -5.91
N ALA A 31 -1.65 -11.90 -6.82
CA ALA A 31 -1.98 -11.32 -8.11
C ALA A 31 -2.83 -10.06 -7.98
N MET A 32 -3.80 -10.07 -7.05
CA MET A 32 -4.63 -8.91 -6.72
C MET A 32 -3.79 -7.75 -6.16
N ALA A 33 -2.83 -8.02 -5.28
CA ALA A 33 -1.91 -7.02 -4.74
C ALA A 33 -1.11 -6.32 -5.85
N GLY A 34 -0.54 -7.10 -6.77
CA GLY A 34 0.18 -6.56 -7.93
C GLY A 34 -0.74 -5.77 -8.88
N ALA A 35 -1.96 -6.26 -9.12
CA ALA A 35 -2.95 -5.56 -9.93
C ALA A 35 -3.38 -4.23 -9.28
N THR A 36 -3.57 -4.20 -7.95
CA THR A 36 -3.88 -2.97 -7.19
C THR A 36 -2.76 -1.94 -7.33
N ALA A 37 -1.50 -2.36 -7.24
CA ALA A 37 -0.37 -1.44 -7.45
C ALA A 37 -0.37 -0.85 -8.88
N ARG A 38 -0.67 -1.66 -9.90
CA ARG A 38 -0.80 -1.18 -11.30
C ARG A 38 -2.00 -0.25 -11.49
N LEU A 39 -3.10 -0.48 -10.77
CA LEU A 39 -4.24 0.45 -10.77
C LEU A 39 -3.80 1.83 -10.25
N GLY A 40 -3.01 1.89 -9.16
CA GLY A 40 -2.41 3.12 -8.68
C GLY A 40 -1.52 3.80 -9.72
N ALA A 41 -0.72 3.02 -10.46
CA ALA A 41 0.09 3.54 -11.57
C ALA A 41 -0.75 4.15 -12.70
N ALA A 42 -1.91 3.56 -13.02
CA ALA A 42 -2.81 4.13 -14.03
C ALA A 42 -3.41 5.47 -13.57
N CYS A 43 -3.71 5.61 -12.28
CA CYS A 43 -4.12 6.90 -11.70
C CYS A 43 -2.99 7.93 -11.79
N ALA A 44 -1.78 7.56 -11.39
CA ALA A 44 -0.60 8.43 -11.44
C ALA A 44 -0.33 8.95 -12.85
N ALA A 45 -0.32 8.06 -13.84
CA ALA A 45 -0.10 8.42 -15.24
C ALA A 45 -1.13 9.45 -15.73
N CYS A 46 -2.40 9.29 -15.36
CA CYS A 46 -3.44 10.26 -15.71
C CYS A 46 -3.19 11.63 -15.02
N HIS A 47 -2.79 11.63 -13.74
CA HIS A 47 -2.50 12.87 -13.01
C HIS A 47 -1.30 13.59 -13.62
N GLU A 48 -0.22 12.88 -13.96
CA GLU A 48 0.95 13.44 -14.61
C GLU A 48 0.63 14.01 -16.02
N GLU A 49 -0.06 13.22 -16.86
CA GLU A 49 -0.48 13.65 -18.20
C GLU A 49 -1.34 14.92 -18.19
N ARG A 50 -2.10 15.13 -17.11
CA ARG A 50 -3.01 16.27 -16.95
C ARG A 50 -2.44 17.40 -16.12
N GLY A 51 -1.25 17.25 -15.57
CA GLY A 51 -0.65 18.22 -14.64
C GLY A 51 -1.49 18.42 -13.37
N VAL A 52 -2.21 17.38 -12.94
CA VAL A 52 -3.07 17.45 -11.75
C VAL A 52 -2.23 17.20 -10.51
N MET A 53 -2.19 18.19 -9.64
CA MET A 53 -1.64 18.03 -8.28
C MET A 53 -2.75 17.51 -7.38
N VAL A 54 -2.58 16.29 -6.87
CA VAL A 54 -3.54 15.71 -5.92
C VAL A 54 -3.24 16.21 -4.52
N ALA A 55 -4.17 16.96 -3.94
CA ALA A 55 -4.09 17.37 -2.54
C ALA A 55 -4.78 16.34 -1.67
N TYR A 56 -4.03 15.75 -0.75
CA TYR A 56 -4.58 14.81 0.23
C TYR A 56 -4.84 15.51 1.55
N ALA A 57 -6.00 15.25 2.16
CA ALA A 57 -6.25 15.68 3.53
C ALA A 57 -5.34 14.87 4.48
N TRP A 58 -4.45 15.56 5.15
CA TRP A 58 -3.49 14.93 6.07
C TRP A 58 -4.17 14.59 7.39
N ALA A 59 -4.41 13.30 7.61
CA ALA A 59 -4.65 12.82 8.96
C ALA A 59 -3.33 12.89 9.75
N ALA A 60 -3.38 13.35 11.00
CA ALA A 60 -2.21 13.35 11.87
C ALA A 60 -1.65 11.93 12.04
N LEU A 61 -0.32 11.82 12.09
CA LEU A 61 0.33 10.55 12.41
C LEU A 61 -0.11 10.12 13.82
N PRO A 62 -0.66 8.91 14.00
CA PRO A 62 -1.02 8.40 15.32
C PRO A 62 0.20 8.35 16.26
N ASP A 63 -0.03 8.53 17.55
CA ASP A 63 1.02 8.51 18.58
C ASP A 63 1.77 7.17 18.59
N ASP A 64 3.07 7.24 18.88
CA ASP A 64 3.94 6.06 18.96
C ASP A 64 3.84 5.35 20.31
N GLU A 65 2.66 4.89 20.65
CA GLU A 65 2.39 4.08 21.83
C GLU A 65 2.64 2.60 21.57
N PRO A 66 3.13 1.83 22.55
CA PRO A 66 3.45 0.42 22.38
C PRO A 66 2.21 -0.48 22.26
N ALA A 67 1.03 0.02 22.58
CA ALA A 67 -0.22 -0.74 22.47
C ALA A 67 -0.45 -1.22 21.02
N LEU A 68 -0.75 -2.50 20.85
CA LEU A 68 -0.93 -3.13 19.53
C LEU A 68 -1.90 -2.35 18.64
N ALA A 69 -3.03 -1.91 19.18
CA ALA A 69 -4.03 -1.14 18.43
C ALA A 69 -3.45 0.16 17.87
N ARG A 70 -2.60 0.88 18.64
CA ARG A 70 -1.93 2.11 18.20
C ARG A 70 -0.88 1.83 17.13
N GLN A 71 -0.09 0.78 17.31
CA GLN A 71 0.88 0.37 16.29
C GLN A 71 0.19 -0.06 14.99
N MET A 72 -0.96 -0.71 15.05
CA MET A 72 -1.76 -1.03 13.86
C MET A 72 -2.38 0.22 13.20
N GLN A 73 -2.78 1.23 13.97
CA GLN A 73 -3.22 2.52 13.41
C GLN A 73 -2.06 3.23 12.69
N ARG A 74 -0.85 3.23 13.26
CA ARG A 74 0.36 3.78 12.58
C ARG A 74 0.69 3.00 11.31
N HIS A 75 0.59 1.67 11.35
CA HIS A 75 0.76 0.83 10.18
C HIS A 75 -0.23 1.17 9.05
N GLN A 76 -1.51 1.28 9.39
CA GLN A 76 -2.55 1.65 8.43
C GLN A 76 -2.34 3.07 7.87
N TRP A 77 -1.98 4.02 8.72
CA TRP A 77 -1.66 5.37 8.30
C TRP A 77 -0.49 5.40 7.32
N ALA A 78 0.58 4.67 7.62
CA ALA A 78 1.76 4.58 6.76
C ALA A 78 1.45 3.92 5.41
N ALA A 79 0.66 2.85 5.40
CA ALA A 79 0.21 2.19 4.18
C ALA A 79 -0.63 3.14 3.29
N ALA A 80 -1.49 3.96 3.90
CA ALA A 80 -2.24 4.99 3.19
C ALA A 80 -1.31 6.04 2.55
N ARG A 81 -0.27 6.50 3.25
CA ARG A 81 0.72 7.46 2.69
C ARG A 81 1.48 6.87 1.50
N LEU A 82 1.86 5.60 1.57
CA LEU A 82 2.49 4.91 0.44
C LEU A 82 1.54 4.83 -0.77
N TRP A 83 0.28 4.48 -0.53
CA TRP A 83 -0.74 4.44 -1.59
C TRP A 83 -0.92 5.80 -2.26
N GLU A 84 -1.06 6.86 -1.47
CA GLU A 84 -1.18 8.23 -1.97
C GLU A 84 0.07 8.66 -2.75
N GLY A 85 1.27 8.24 -2.29
CA GLY A 85 2.52 8.46 -3.00
C GLY A 85 2.62 7.71 -4.33
N VAL A 86 1.92 6.58 -4.48
CA VAL A 86 1.79 5.86 -5.76
C VAL A 86 0.77 6.53 -6.66
N VAL A 87 -0.42 6.86 -6.16
CA VAL A 87 -1.54 7.39 -6.95
C VAL A 87 -1.30 8.83 -7.39
N GLY A 88 -0.72 9.66 -6.53
CA GLY A 88 -0.52 11.09 -6.77
C GLY A 88 0.93 11.48 -7.10
N PRO A 89 1.80 10.60 -7.56
CA PRO A 89 3.27 10.58 -7.60
C PRO A 89 3.94 11.57 -6.61
N ALA A 90 3.54 11.47 -5.34
CA ALA A 90 3.96 12.40 -4.29
C ALA A 90 5.13 11.84 -3.47
N ASP A 91 6.33 12.35 -3.75
CA ASP A 91 7.59 11.91 -3.10
C ASP A 91 7.57 12.00 -1.58
N GLU A 92 6.98 13.07 -1.06
CA GLU A 92 6.93 13.31 0.39
C GLU A 92 6.05 12.28 1.08
N LEU A 93 4.87 11.98 0.52
CA LEU A 93 3.95 10.98 1.06
C LEU A 93 4.56 9.59 1.02
N TRP A 94 5.18 9.23 -0.10
CA TRP A 94 5.89 7.96 -0.24
C TRP A 94 6.97 7.80 0.83
N ARG A 95 7.87 8.78 0.98
CA ARG A 95 8.96 8.73 1.97
C ARG A 95 8.45 8.70 3.41
N THR A 96 7.40 9.48 3.70
CA THR A 96 6.81 9.54 5.04
C THR A 96 6.16 8.20 5.41
N GLY A 97 5.41 7.58 4.49
CA GLY A 97 4.86 6.24 4.66
C GLY A 97 5.96 5.20 4.88
N ALA A 98 6.99 5.22 4.03
CA ALA A 98 8.12 4.31 4.13
C ALA A 98 8.86 4.42 5.47
N SER A 99 9.22 5.63 5.91
CA SER A 99 9.92 5.84 7.18
C SER A 99 9.09 5.38 8.38
N THR A 100 7.78 5.61 8.35
CA THR A 100 6.87 5.17 9.42
C THR A 100 6.78 3.64 9.47
N LEU A 101 6.65 2.95 8.31
CA LEU A 101 6.65 1.48 8.28
C LEU A 101 7.97 0.87 8.74
N ALA A 102 9.10 1.48 8.37
CA ALA A 102 10.43 0.99 8.75
C ALA A 102 10.64 1.00 10.29
N THR A 103 10.00 1.93 10.99
CA THR A 103 10.14 2.14 12.44
C THR A 103 9.03 1.54 13.29
N LEU A 104 8.09 0.79 12.70
CA LEU A 104 7.00 0.16 13.44
C LEU A 104 7.48 -0.77 14.56
N ARG A 105 6.84 -0.65 15.72
CA ARG A 105 7.15 -1.44 16.93
C ARG A 105 6.06 -2.47 17.22
N LEU A 106 5.74 -3.31 16.25
CA LEU A 106 4.82 -4.41 16.50
C LEU A 106 5.50 -5.47 17.37
N ASP A 107 4.92 -5.71 18.54
CA ASP A 107 5.30 -6.82 19.39
C ASP A 107 4.56 -8.09 18.96
N VAL A 108 5.31 -9.07 18.45
CA VAL A 108 4.74 -10.34 18.00
C VAL A 108 4.14 -11.12 19.17
N GLY A 109 4.69 -10.96 20.40
CA GLY A 109 4.18 -11.61 21.60
C GLY A 109 2.78 -11.14 22.02
N SER A 110 2.38 -9.92 21.63
CA SER A 110 1.05 -9.39 21.89
C SER A 110 -0.01 -9.79 20.85
N LEU A 111 0.37 -10.48 19.78
CA LEU A 111 -0.54 -11.02 18.80
C LEU A 111 -1.31 -12.22 19.38
N ALA A 112 -2.55 -12.38 18.96
CA ALA A 112 -3.47 -13.36 19.54
C ALA A 112 -2.86 -14.77 19.64
N ALA A 113 -3.16 -15.48 20.73
CA ALA A 113 -2.81 -16.87 20.90
C ALA A 113 -3.32 -17.71 19.72
N GLY A 114 -2.43 -18.47 19.08
CA GLY A 114 -2.75 -19.26 17.88
C GLY A 114 -2.24 -18.68 16.57
N ALA A 115 -1.63 -17.47 16.59
CA ALA A 115 -0.91 -16.95 15.44
C ALA A 115 0.36 -17.79 15.18
N ASP A 116 0.72 -17.95 13.90
CA ASP A 116 2.04 -18.45 13.53
C ASP A 116 3.09 -17.34 13.81
N ALA A 117 3.65 -17.36 15.00
CA ALA A 117 4.56 -16.32 15.47
C ALA A 117 5.82 -16.18 14.59
N GLU A 118 6.33 -17.25 14.02
CA GLU A 118 7.50 -17.21 13.15
C GLU A 118 7.14 -16.63 11.78
N ALA A 119 6.00 -16.97 11.21
CA ALA A 119 5.51 -16.38 9.97
C ALA A 119 5.25 -14.87 10.14
N VAL A 120 4.65 -14.46 11.26
CA VAL A 120 4.42 -13.03 11.57
C VAL A 120 5.73 -12.28 11.74
N LYS A 121 6.70 -12.86 12.43
CA LYS A 121 8.05 -12.30 12.64
C LYS A 121 8.78 -12.09 11.30
N ALA A 122 8.74 -13.11 10.46
CA ALA A 122 9.34 -13.06 9.12
C ALA A 122 8.66 -11.99 8.24
N ALA A 123 7.33 -11.92 8.26
CA ALA A 123 6.57 -10.91 7.52
C ALA A 123 6.90 -9.49 8.01
N LEU A 124 6.97 -9.27 9.31
CA LEU A 124 7.32 -7.97 9.89
C LEU A 124 8.75 -7.55 9.51
N ALA A 125 9.71 -8.47 9.56
CA ALA A 125 11.08 -8.21 9.13
C ALA A 125 11.13 -7.83 7.65
N ARG A 126 10.38 -8.54 6.80
CA ARG A 126 10.26 -8.23 5.37
C ARG A 126 9.62 -6.87 5.12
N VAL A 127 8.54 -6.52 5.81
CA VAL A 127 7.90 -5.18 5.71
C VAL A 127 8.91 -4.08 6.06
N ARG A 128 9.66 -4.21 7.15
CA ARG A 128 10.68 -3.23 7.54
C ARG A 128 11.79 -3.09 6.51
N SER A 129 12.27 -4.23 5.97
CA SER A 129 13.29 -4.23 4.91
C SER A 129 12.79 -3.51 3.65
N MET A 130 11.58 -3.86 3.18
CA MET A 130 10.97 -3.19 2.01
C MET A 130 10.70 -1.71 2.27
N ALA A 131 10.27 -1.35 3.46
CA ALA A 131 10.04 0.05 3.84
C ALA A 131 11.36 0.86 3.85
N THR A 132 12.46 0.25 4.28
CA THR A 132 13.79 0.86 4.18
C THR A 132 14.21 1.05 2.73
N GLN A 133 13.99 0.06 1.87
CA GLN A 133 14.26 0.16 0.43
C GLN A 133 13.40 1.25 -0.22
N ALA A 134 12.11 1.33 0.16
CA ALA A 134 11.17 2.32 -0.33
C ALA A 134 11.66 3.76 -0.11
N GLY A 135 12.33 4.03 1.01
CA GLY A 135 12.91 5.33 1.29
C GLY A 135 13.94 5.80 0.26
N ALA A 136 14.61 4.88 -0.46
CA ALA A 136 15.60 5.17 -1.49
C ALA A 136 15.02 5.22 -2.91
N VAL A 137 13.80 4.70 -3.12
CA VAL A 137 13.16 4.61 -4.44
C VAL A 137 12.65 5.98 -4.88
N LYS A 138 13.04 6.40 -6.09
CA LYS A 138 12.68 7.71 -6.65
C LYS A 138 11.73 7.63 -7.84
N ASP A 139 11.82 6.56 -8.63
CA ASP A 139 11.01 6.41 -9.83
C ASP A 139 9.69 5.69 -9.56
N GLN A 140 8.67 6.03 -10.33
CA GLN A 140 7.31 5.55 -10.14
C GLN A 140 7.17 4.03 -10.39
N ALA A 141 7.88 3.49 -11.38
CA ALA A 141 7.79 2.07 -11.71
C ALA A 141 8.30 1.19 -10.55
N SER A 142 9.43 1.58 -9.95
CA SER A 142 9.97 0.91 -8.75
C SER A 142 9.06 1.05 -7.54
N ARG A 143 8.38 2.20 -7.35
CA ARG A 143 7.38 2.36 -6.29
C ARG A 143 6.20 1.40 -6.47
N VAL A 144 5.69 1.31 -7.68
CA VAL A 144 4.57 0.40 -8.02
C VAL A 144 4.95 -1.06 -7.75
N ALA A 145 6.13 -1.50 -8.20
CA ALA A 145 6.61 -2.85 -7.98
C ALA A 145 6.73 -3.16 -6.47
N LEU A 146 7.40 -2.28 -5.73
CA LEU A 146 7.62 -2.45 -4.30
C LEU A 146 6.32 -2.38 -3.49
N TYR A 147 5.36 -1.53 -3.89
CA TYR A 147 4.06 -1.46 -3.26
C TYR A 147 3.26 -2.76 -3.43
N GLY A 148 3.31 -3.37 -4.61
CA GLY A 148 2.69 -4.68 -4.86
C GLY A 148 3.27 -5.79 -3.97
N GLU A 149 4.60 -5.82 -3.79
CA GLU A 149 5.27 -6.76 -2.88
C GLU A 149 4.91 -6.50 -1.42
N LEU A 150 4.82 -5.23 -1.01
CA LEU A 150 4.37 -4.84 0.32
C LEU A 150 2.96 -5.33 0.60
N LEU A 151 2.00 -5.09 -0.30
CA LEU A 151 0.63 -5.57 -0.16
C LEU A 151 0.57 -7.10 -0.03
N THR A 152 1.32 -7.83 -0.85
CA THR A 152 1.42 -9.31 -0.76
C THR A 152 1.93 -9.74 0.62
N THR A 153 2.94 -9.06 1.15
CA THR A 153 3.51 -9.36 2.48
C THR A 153 2.51 -9.03 3.61
N CYS A 154 1.77 -7.91 3.47
CA CYS A 154 0.71 -7.55 4.42
C CYS A 154 -0.40 -8.61 4.47
N VAL A 155 -0.83 -9.12 3.31
CA VAL A 155 -1.81 -10.21 3.22
C VAL A 155 -1.30 -11.47 3.94
N GLY A 156 -0.05 -11.86 3.70
CA GLY A 156 0.56 -13.03 4.35
C GLY A 156 0.64 -12.88 5.87
N CYS A 157 1.03 -11.71 6.37
CA CYS A 157 1.07 -11.42 7.79
C CYS A 157 -0.33 -11.50 8.43
N HIS A 158 -1.32 -10.87 7.79
CA HIS A 158 -2.69 -10.89 8.30
C HIS A 158 -3.31 -12.30 8.26
N ALA A 159 -2.96 -13.12 7.27
CA ALA A 159 -3.38 -14.52 7.21
C ALA A 159 -2.77 -15.36 8.35
N ALA A 160 -1.50 -15.12 8.70
CA ALA A 160 -0.81 -15.81 9.79
C ALA A 160 -1.36 -15.44 11.19
N VAL A 161 -1.94 -14.25 11.34
CA VAL A 161 -2.56 -13.80 12.61
C VAL A 161 -4.01 -14.26 12.75
N ARG A 162 -4.73 -14.47 11.65
CA ARG A 162 -6.12 -14.92 11.72
C ARG A 162 -6.20 -16.35 12.20
N PRO A 163 -6.92 -16.65 13.31
CA PRO A 163 -7.26 -18.03 13.61
C PRO A 163 -8.00 -18.63 12.42
N ALA A 164 -7.69 -19.89 12.08
CA ALA A 164 -8.40 -20.61 11.04
C ALA A 164 -9.91 -20.39 11.21
N ALA A 165 -10.57 -19.92 10.15
CA ALA A 165 -12.00 -19.65 10.20
C ALA A 165 -12.70 -20.91 10.72
N ARG A 166 -13.41 -20.81 11.87
CA ARG A 166 -14.29 -21.89 12.28
C ARG A 166 -15.26 -22.16 11.12
N PRO A 167 -15.37 -23.41 10.66
CA PRO A 167 -16.43 -23.72 9.72
C PRO A 167 -17.73 -23.25 10.33
N MET A 168 -18.48 -22.44 9.59
CA MET A 168 -19.83 -22.05 10.02
C MET A 168 -20.70 -23.32 10.11
N PRO A 169 -21.48 -23.44 11.16
CA PRO A 169 -22.39 -24.57 11.34
C PRO A 169 -23.44 -24.64 10.23
#